data_0a3ce9eb992d0630d89444d9d641edd8
#
_entry.id   0a3ce9eb992d0630d89444d9d641edd8
#
_cell.length_a   1.000
_cell.length_b   1.000
_cell.length_c   1.000
_cell.angle_alpha   90.00
_cell.angle_beta   90.00
_cell.angle_gamma   90.00
#
_symmetry.space_group_name_H-M   'P 1'
#
loop_
_entity.id
_entity.type
_entity.pdbx_description
1 polymer ?
#
loop_
_entity_poly.entity_id
_entity_poly.type
_entity_poly.pdbx_seq_one_letter_code
_entity_poly.pdbx_strand_id
1 'polypeptide(L)'
;LDMDMVFDKYPKEIFPFDYETYFASDMTCEIVTVNCETGKAEYMTEDHDFDRLMKICRASSSMPLVSPIVNIDEVPYLDGGIADSIPLRRAMELGNKKIVLILTRNPGYRKKPISKGMAGIYRKAYKKYPNLVRAAIRRNHVYNQTMEHVEKLEEEGKIFVLRPLIPTVSRLEKDYDTLMN
;
A
#
# COMPACT_ATOMS: atom_id res chain seq x y z
N LEU A 1 -10.02 -11.07 -7.97
CA LEU A 1 -10.66 -9.78 -7.66
C LEU A 1 -10.96 -9.09 -8.99
N ASP A 2 -12.21 -8.72 -9.20
CA ASP A 2 -12.61 -7.93 -10.37
C ASP A 2 -12.26 -6.46 -10.11
N MET A 3 -11.16 -6.02 -10.71
CA MET A 3 -10.63 -4.66 -10.51
C MET A 3 -11.48 -3.59 -11.22
N ASP A 4 -12.19 -3.96 -12.30
CA ASP A 4 -13.08 -3.03 -13.00
C ASP A 4 -14.36 -2.82 -12.17
N MET A 5 -14.87 -3.89 -11.54
CA MET A 5 -15.98 -3.76 -10.60
C MET A 5 -15.63 -2.79 -9.45
N VAL A 6 -14.42 -2.92 -8.85
CA VAL A 6 -14.03 -2.17 -7.65
C VAL A 6 -13.69 -0.71 -7.94
N PHE A 7 -12.96 -0.44 -9.04
CA PHE A 7 -12.41 0.90 -9.31
C PHE A 7 -13.10 1.65 -10.45
N ASP A 8 -14.12 1.07 -11.08
CA ASP A 8 -14.90 1.74 -12.09
C ASP A 8 -16.39 1.65 -11.75
N LYS A 9 -17.00 0.46 -11.83
CA LYS A 9 -18.45 0.33 -11.67
C LYS A 9 -18.96 0.67 -10.27
N TYR A 10 -18.28 0.18 -9.22
CA TYR A 10 -18.72 0.39 -7.85
C TYR A 10 -18.74 1.87 -7.45
N PRO A 11 -17.66 2.65 -7.63
CA PRO A 11 -17.62 4.06 -7.23
C PRO A 11 -18.37 5.01 -8.18
N LYS A 12 -18.79 4.56 -9.37
CA LYS A 12 -19.56 5.38 -10.32
C LYS A 12 -21.06 5.10 -10.26
N GLU A 13 -21.46 3.83 -10.14
CA GLU A 13 -22.84 3.41 -10.37
C GLU A 13 -23.51 2.80 -9.12
N ILE A 14 -22.79 1.95 -8.37
CA ILE A 14 -23.37 1.14 -7.29
C ILE A 14 -23.41 1.93 -5.99
N PHE A 15 -22.28 2.54 -5.63
CA PHE A 15 -22.15 3.40 -4.47
C PHE A 15 -21.27 4.60 -4.87
N PRO A 16 -21.88 5.63 -5.47
CA PRO A 16 -21.14 6.76 -6.01
C PRO A 16 -20.23 7.41 -4.97
N PHE A 17 -18.96 7.58 -5.33
CA PHE A 17 -17.98 8.28 -4.52
C PHE A 17 -18.23 9.78 -4.60
N ASP A 18 -18.26 10.45 -3.45
CA ASP A 18 -18.42 11.90 -3.38
C ASP A 18 -17.09 12.60 -3.71
N TYR A 19 -16.78 12.64 -5.01
CA TYR A 19 -15.55 13.25 -5.51
C TYR A 19 -15.60 14.79 -5.42
N GLU A 20 -16.78 15.40 -5.40
CA GLU A 20 -16.91 16.85 -5.26
C GLU A 20 -16.43 17.30 -3.88
N THR A 21 -16.89 16.66 -2.81
CA THR A 21 -16.39 16.91 -1.45
C THR A 21 -14.92 16.56 -1.32
N TYR A 22 -14.46 15.46 -1.94
CA TYR A 22 -13.06 15.07 -1.92
C TYR A 22 -12.15 16.14 -2.53
N PHE A 23 -12.49 16.64 -3.73
CA PHE A 23 -11.68 17.64 -4.44
C PHE A 23 -11.81 19.05 -3.84
N ALA A 24 -12.90 19.34 -3.15
CA ALA A 24 -13.08 20.61 -2.43
C ALA A 24 -12.34 20.66 -1.08
N SER A 25 -11.76 19.55 -0.63
CA SER A 25 -11.10 19.46 0.66
C SER A 25 -9.71 20.09 0.63
N ASP A 26 -9.35 20.84 1.67
CA ASP A 26 -7.99 21.36 1.88
C ASP A 26 -6.98 20.28 2.32
N MET A 27 -7.44 19.04 2.53
CA MET A 27 -6.57 17.92 2.93
C MET A 27 -5.83 17.34 1.72
N THR A 28 -4.51 17.19 1.83
CA THR A 28 -3.74 16.47 0.83
C THR A 28 -3.83 14.96 1.07
N CYS A 29 -4.28 14.23 0.06
CA CYS A 29 -4.27 12.77 0.05
C CYS A 29 -3.14 12.27 -0.86
N GLU A 30 -2.12 11.61 -0.29
CA GLU A 30 -1.08 10.93 -1.06
C GLU A 30 -1.35 9.42 -1.12
N ILE A 31 -1.42 8.88 -2.33
CA ILE A 31 -1.63 7.47 -2.60
C ILE A 31 -0.30 6.85 -3.02
N VAL A 32 0.15 5.85 -2.27
CA VAL A 32 1.46 5.23 -2.53
C VAL A 32 1.34 4.18 -3.64
N THR A 33 2.19 4.31 -4.65
CA THR A 33 2.37 3.33 -5.73
C THR A 33 3.84 2.93 -5.82
N VAL A 34 4.16 1.83 -6.50
CA VAL A 34 5.53 1.52 -6.90
C VAL A 34 5.69 1.68 -8.40
N ASN A 35 6.62 2.51 -8.83
CA ASN A 35 7.02 2.60 -10.23
C ASN A 35 7.78 1.31 -10.61
N CYS A 36 7.27 0.57 -11.59
CA CYS A 36 7.84 -0.72 -11.97
C CYS A 36 9.25 -0.60 -12.58
N GLU A 37 9.56 0.49 -13.24
CA GLU A 37 10.86 0.71 -13.89
C GLU A 37 11.95 1.00 -12.87
N THR A 38 11.65 1.90 -11.91
CA THR A 38 12.62 2.35 -10.90
C THR A 38 12.64 1.47 -9.65
N GLY A 39 11.54 0.76 -9.35
CA GLY A 39 11.33 0.00 -8.13
C GLY A 39 11.17 0.89 -6.89
N LYS A 40 10.95 2.19 -7.06
CA LYS A 40 10.77 3.16 -5.96
C LYS A 40 9.30 3.44 -5.71
N ALA A 41 8.99 3.79 -4.47
CA ALA A 41 7.68 4.32 -4.13
C ALA A 41 7.49 5.72 -4.75
N GLU A 42 6.28 5.96 -5.23
CA GLU A 42 5.81 7.29 -5.63
C GLU A 42 4.54 7.62 -4.87
N TYR A 43 4.43 8.87 -4.43
CA TYR A 43 3.32 9.38 -3.61
C TYR A 43 2.48 10.29 -4.50
N MET A 44 1.41 9.72 -5.06
CA MET A 44 0.59 10.39 -6.05
C MET A 44 -0.56 11.14 -5.40
N THR A 45 -0.82 12.34 -5.90
CA THR A 45 -1.99 13.15 -5.57
C THR A 45 -2.87 13.32 -6.80
N GLU A 46 -4.14 13.54 -6.58
CA GLU A 46 -5.10 13.93 -7.63
C GLU A 46 -6.14 14.86 -7.03
N ASP A 47 -6.38 16.00 -7.66
CA ASP A 47 -7.20 17.09 -7.12
C ASP A 47 -8.35 17.54 -8.03
N HIS A 48 -8.53 16.95 -9.21
CA HIS A 48 -9.56 17.36 -10.15
C HIS A 48 -10.11 16.28 -11.10
N ASP A 49 -9.36 15.19 -11.36
CA ASP A 49 -9.75 14.13 -12.29
C ASP A 49 -10.12 12.85 -11.53
N PHE A 50 -11.42 12.57 -11.46
CA PHE A 50 -11.95 11.38 -10.79
C PHE A 50 -11.47 10.07 -11.43
N ASP A 51 -11.45 9.98 -12.75
CA ASP A 51 -11.02 8.76 -13.44
C ASP A 51 -9.53 8.49 -13.21
N ARG A 52 -8.71 9.54 -13.17
CA ARG A 52 -7.30 9.44 -12.83
C ARG A 52 -7.10 9.05 -11.36
N LEU A 53 -7.88 9.61 -10.43
CA LEU A 53 -7.88 9.22 -9.02
C LEU A 53 -8.17 7.72 -8.87
N MET A 54 -9.24 7.22 -9.50
CA MET A 54 -9.59 5.80 -9.45
C MET A 54 -8.50 4.92 -10.08
N LYS A 55 -7.84 5.39 -11.12
CA LYS A 55 -6.70 4.70 -11.74
C LYS A 55 -5.49 4.62 -10.82
N ILE A 56 -5.20 5.68 -10.06
CA ILE A 56 -4.16 5.70 -9.02
C ILE A 56 -4.52 4.73 -7.89
N CYS A 57 -5.75 4.76 -7.39
CA CYS A 57 -6.23 3.83 -6.37
C CYS A 57 -6.12 2.36 -6.83
N ARG A 58 -6.48 2.10 -8.10
CA ARG A 58 -6.32 0.78 -8.73
C ARG A 58 -4.86 0.36 -8.76
N ALA A 59 -3.94 1.22 -9.16
CA ALA A 59 -2.50 0.94 -9.17
C ALA A 59 -1.99 0.61 -7.76
N SER A 60 -2.34 1.44 -6.78
CA SER A 60 -1.98 1.25 -5.36
C SER A 60 -2.51 -0.06 -4.76
N SER A 61 -3.60 -0.60 -5.32
CA SER A 61 -4.21 -1.86 -4.89
C SER A 61 -3.81 -3.06 -5.75
N SER A 62 -3.02 -2.85 -6.80
CA SER A 62 -2.61 -3.91 -7.74
C SER A 62 -1.47 -4.75 -7.18
N MET A 63 -1.84 -5.85 -6.49
CA MET A 63 -0.87 -6.78 -5.92
C MET A 63 -0.10 -7.53 -7.01
N PRO A 64 1.24 -7.63 -6.91
CA PRO A 64 2.04 -8.35 -7.88
C PRO A 64 1.63 -9.83 -7.96
N LEU A 65 1.70 -10.40 -9.16
CA LEU A 65 1.31 -11.77 -9.53
C LEU A 65 -0.20 -12.05 -9.48
N VAL A 66 -1.00 -11.16 -8.91
CA VAL A 66 -2.46 -11.32 -8.76
C VAL A 66 -3.22 -10.34 -9.66
N SER A 67 -2.74 -9.12 -9.74
CA SER A 67 -3.36 -8.05 -10.52
C SER A 67 -2.46 -7.59 -11.67
N PRO A 68 -3.01 -7.07 -12.77
CA PRO A 68 -2.23 -6.52 -13.86
C PRO A 68 -1.49 -5.24 -13.42
N ILE A 69 -0.41 -4.93 -14.15
CA ILE A 69 0.27 -3.62 -14.06
C ILE A 69 -0.70 -2.55 -14.58
N VAL A 70 -0.78 -1.43 -13.88
CA VAL A 70 -1.57 -0.26 -14.28
C VAL A 70 -0.64 0.81 -14.84
N ASN A 71 -0.93 1.28 -16.06
CA ASN A 71 -0.18 2.37 -16.66
C ASN A 71 -0.87 3.69 -16.33
N ILE A 72 -0.15 4.64 -15.72
CA ILE A 72 -0.58 6.01 -15.47
C ILE A 72 0.43 6.91 -16.20
N ASP A 73 -0.05 7.75 -17.10
CA ASP A 73 0.80 8.66 -17.89
C ASP A 73 1.97 7.90 -18.56
N GLU A 74 1.66 6.75 -19.17
CA GLU A 74 2.58 5.83 -19.84
C GLU A 74 3.59 5.09 -18.94
N VAL A 75 3.60 5.38 -17.63
CA VAL A 75 4.47 4.73 -16.65
C VAL A 75 3.76 3.55 -15.98
N PRO A 76 4.41 2.37 -15.86
CA PRO A 76 3.82 1.19 -15.25
C PRO A 76 3.93 1.20 -13.72
N TYR A 77 2.80 0.97 -13.03
CA TYR A 77 2.70 0.96 -11.57
C TYR A 77 2.05 -0.31 -11.02
N LEU A 78 2.41 -0.62 -9.78
CA LEU A 78 1.79 -1.64 -8.92
C LEU A 78 1.63 -1.10 -7.49
N ASP A 79 1.12 -1.96 -6.58
CA ASP A 79 0.90 -1.69 -5.15
C ASP A 79 2.14 -1.09 -4.48
N GLY A 80 1.99 0.12 -3.93
CA GLY A 80 3.05 0.86 -3.28
C GLY A 80 3.67 0.16 -2.08
N GLY A 81 2.92 -0.72 -1.42
CA GLY A 81 3.44 -1.55 -0.34
C GLY A 81 4.56 -2.52 -0.74
N ILE A 82 4.94 -2.60 -2.03
CA ILE A 82 6.15 -3.28 -2.48
C ILE A 82 7.40 -2.50 -2.07
N ALA A 83 7.38 -1.18 -2.22
CA ALA A 83 8.52 -0.29 -1.96
C ALA A 83 8.40 0.41 -0.61
N ASP A 84 7.21 0.91 -0.25
CA ASP A 84 6.93 1.56 1.02
C ASP A 84 5.55 1.13 1.56
N SER A 85 5.55 0.16 2.46
CA SER A 85 4.31 -0.39 3.04
C SER A 85 3.72 0.50 4.14
N ILE A 86 4.53 1.38 4.75
CA ILE A 86 4.14 2.30 5.84
C ILE A 86 4.91 3.60 5.61
N PRO A 87 4.32 4.61 4.98
CA PRO A 87 5.00 5.82 4.50
C PRO A 87 5.33 6.82 5.62
N LEU A 88 5.84 6.32 6.76
CA LEU A 88 6.21 7.15 7.91
C LEU A 88 7.29 8.17 7.56
N ARG A 89 8.32 7.74 6.81
CA ARG A 89 9.40 8.64 6.37
C ARG A 89 8.84 9.79 5.55
N ARG A 90 7.94 9.49 4.62
CA ARG A 90 7.27 10.52 3.80
C ARG A 90 6.52 11.53 4.66
N ALA A 91 5.74 11.06 5.64
CA ALA A 91 5.01 11.93 6.56
C ALA A 91 5.96 12.85 7.37
N MET A 92 7.14 12.35 7.76
CA MET A 92 8.16 13.14 8.45
C MET A 92 8.83 14.16 7.53
N GLU A 93 9.17 13.76 6.29
CA GLU A 93 9.79 14.64 5.28
C GLU A 93 8.89 15.80 4.88
N LEU A 94 7.56 15.62 4.93
CA LEU A 94 6.57 16.68 4.72
C LEU A 94 6.51 17.69 5.89
N GLY A 95 7.28 17.49 6.97
CA GLY A 95 7.34 18.39 8.11
C GLY A 95 6.15 18.30 9.06
N ASN A 96 5.37 17.21 9.02
CA ASN A 96 4.24 17.00 9.91
C ASN A 96 4.71 16.92 11.36
N LYS A 97 4.17 17.80 12.22
CA LYS A 97 4.51 17.87 13.65
C LYS A 97 3.79 16.78 14.48
N LYS A 98 2.65 16.31 14.01
CA LYS A 98 1.85 15.25 14.65
C LYS A 98 1.59 14.16 13.61
N ILE A 99 1.99 12.95 13.93
CA ILE A 99 1.81 11.79 13.03
C ILE A 99 1.01 10.74 13.78
N VAL A 100 -0.07 10.29 13.14
CA VAL A 100 -0.87 9.14 13.59
C VAL A 100 -0.69 8.03 12.57
N LEU A 101 -0.28 6.86 13.03
CA LEU A 101 -0.21 5.64 12.22
C LEU A 101 -1.37 4.71 12.56
N ILE A 102 -2.07 4.25 11.53
CA ILE A 102 -3.09 3.20 11.65
C ILE A 102 -2.53 1.94 11.01
N LEU A 103 -2.21 0.95 11.84
CA LEU A 103 -1.60 -0.31 11.43
C LEU A 103 -2.63 -1.45 11.46
N THR A 104 -2.48 -2.40 10.55
CA THR A 104 -3.36 -3.57 10.44
C THR A 104 -2.78 -4.81 11.13
N ARG A 105 -1.63 -4.70 11.80
CA ARG A 105 -0.96 -5.80 12.48
C ARG A 105 -0.70 -5.47 13.94
N ASN A 106 -0.80 -6.48 14.79
CA ASN A 106 -0.55 -6.41 16.23
C ASN A 106 0.91 -6.06 16.56
N PRO A 107 1.19 -5.61 17.80
CA PRO A 107 2.56 -5.36 18.27
C PRO A 107 3.46 -6.59 18.08
N GLY A 108 4.73 -6.33 17.75
CA GLY A 108 5.74 -7.38 17.56
C GLY A 108 5.62 -8.19 16.26
N TYR A 109 4.60 -7.94 15.43
CA TYR A 109 4.49 -8.63 14.14
C TYR A 109 5.68 -8.33 13.23
N ARG A 110 6.27 -9.38 12.65
CA ARG A 110 7.35 -9.28 11.65
C ARG A 110 7.06 -10.18 10.46
N LYS A 111 7.40 -9.71 9.27
CA LYS A 111 7.29 -10.47 8.02
C LYS A 111 8.48 -11.40 7.88
N LYS A 112 8.22 -12.68 7.55
CA LYS A 112 9.28 -13.64 7.22
C LYS A 112 9.96 -13.25 5.89
N PRO A 113 11.26 -13.52 5.73
CA PRO A 113 11.94 -13.33 4.45
C PRO A 113 11.24 -14.08 3.31
N ILE A 114 11.32 -13.51 2.11
CA ILE A 114 10.75 -14.15 0.93
C ILE A 114 11.52 -15.44 0.59
N SER A 115 10.82 -16.51 0.22
CA SER A 115 11.46 -17.77 -0.14
C SER A 115 12.23 -17.67 -1.46
N LYS A 116 13.26 -18.52 -1.66
CA LYS A 116 14.01 -18.59 -2.92
C LYS A 116 13.10 -18.92 -4.11
N GLY A 117 12.10 -19.79 -3.92
CA GLY A 117 11.12 -20.14 -4.95
C GLY A 117 10.28 -18.92 -5.36
N MET A 118 9.75 -18.18 -4.39
CA MET A 118 8.97 -16.96 -4.67
C MET A 118 9.84 -15.89 -5.35
N ALA A 119 11.09 -15.72 -4.92
CA ALA A 119 12.01 -14.81 -5.60
C ALA A 119 12.26 -15.21 -7.07
N GLY A 120 12.30 -16.51 -7.36
CA GLY A 120 12.37 -17.04 -8.73
C GLY A 120 11.15 -16.70 -9.56
N ILE A 121 9.95 -16.82 -8.97
CA ILE A 121 8.68 -16.45 -9.61
C ILE A 121 8.67 -14.96 -9.97
N TYR A 122 9.06 -14.07 -9.04
CA TYR A 122 9.16 -12.63 -9.32
C TYR A 122 10.12 -12.32 -10.46
N ARG A 123 11.31 -12.94 -10.48
CA ARG A 123 12.29 -12.75 -11.56
C ARG A 123 11.75 -13.18 -12.92
N LYS A 124 10.99 -14.28 -12.97
CA LYS A 124 10.38 -14.77 -14.20
C LYS A 124 9.22 -13.87 -14.68
N ALA A 125 8.30 -13.53 -13.77
CA ALA A 125 7.11 -12.74 -14.09
C ALA A 125 7.44 -11.30 -14.50
N TYR A 126 8.41 -10.69 -13.81
CA TYR A 126 8.78 -9.28 -14.00
C TYR A 126 10.20 -9.10 -14.56
N LYS A 127 10.63 -9.99 -15.47
CA LYS A 127 11.99 -9.93 -16.07
C LYS A 127 12.28 -8.57 -16.74
N LYS A 128 11.25 -7.88 -17.24
CA LYS A 128 11.35 -6.53 -17.84
C LYS A 128 11.63 -5.44 -16.81
N TYR A 129 11.34 -5.69 -15.53
CA TYR A 129 11.41 -4.72 -14.44
C TYR A 129 12.34 -5.20 -13.29
N PRO A 130 13.66 -5.25 -13.49
CA PRO A 130 14.60 -5.81 -12.50
C PRO A 130 14.64 -5.03 -11.19
N ASN A 131 14.36 -3.73 -11.23
CA ASN A 131 14.29 -2.89 -10.03
C ASN A 131 13.05 -3.20 -9.19
N LEU A 132 11.88 -3.40 -9.82
CA LEU A 132 10.68 -3.89 -9.16
C LEU A 132 10.93 -5.25 -8.48
N VAL A 133 11.58 -6.18 -9.18
CA VAL A 133 11.94 -7.50 -8.62
C VAL A 133 12.80 -7.34 -7.37
N ARG A 134 13.79 -6.45 -7.41
CA ARG A 134 14.66 -6.16 -6.26
C ARG A 134 13.85 -5.60 -5.08
N ALA A 135 12.96 -4.63 -5.33
CA ALA A 135 12.07 -4.07 -4.33
C ALA A 135 11.17 -5.15 -3.70
N ALA A 136 10.50 -5.96 -4.53
CA ALA A 136 9.63 -7.04 -4.08
C ALA A 136 10.35 -8.08 -3.21
N ILE A 137 11.60 -8.44 -3.54
CA ILE A 137 12.40 -9.38 -2.74
C ILE A 137 12.79 -8.75 -1.40
N ARG A 138 13.10 -7.46 -1.35
CA ARG A 138 13.51 -6.75 -0.13
C ARG A 138 12.34 -6.27 0.73
N ARG A 139 11.11 -6.26 0.20
CA ARG A 139 9.91 -5.72 0.83
C ARG A 139 9.75 -6.10 2.30
N ASN A 140 9.90 -7.39 2.63
CA ASN A 140 9.68 -7.87 3.99
C ASN A 140 10.75 -7.40 4.97
N HIS A 141 11.99 -7.29 4.52
CA HIS A 141 13.08 -6.73 5.31
C HIS A 141 12.87 -5.23 5.55
N VAL A 142 12.55 -4.46 4.51
CA VAL A 142 12.25 -3.02 4.63
C VAL A 142 11.08 -2.78 5.57
N TYR A 143 9.99 -3.55 5.45
CA TYR A 143 8.85 -3.48 6.36
C TYR A 143 9.27 -3.67 7.83
N ASN A 144 10.09 -4.67 8.12
CA ASN A 144 10.54 -4.94 9.49
C ASN A 144 11.41 -3.81 10.05
N GLN A 145 12.31 -3.24 9.23
CA GLN A 145 13.09 -2.06 9.62
C GLN A 145 12.20 -0.83 9.89
N THR A 146 11.17 -0.62 9.06
CA THR A 146 10.19 0.45 9.30
C THR A 146 9.46 0.22 10.61
N MET A 147 9.06 -1.02 10.93
CA MET A 147 8.39 -1.33 12.19
C MET A 147 9.27 -1.10 13.42
N GLU A 148 10.55 -1.42 13.35
CA GLU A 148 11.52 -1.11 14.42
C GLU A 148 11.60 0.42 14.66
N HIS A 149 11.61 1.19 13.58
CA HIS A 149 11.61 2.64 13.67
C HIS A 149 10.30 3.21 14.22
N VAL A 150 9.15 2.66 13.81
CA VAL A 150 7.81 3.00 14.34
C VAL A 150 7.77 2.77 15.87
N GLU A 151 8.16 1.58 16.31
CA GLU A 151 8.14 1.22 17.73
C GLU A 151 9.02 2.16 18.56
N LYS A 152 10.21 2.49 18.08
CA LYS A 152 11.08 3.46 18.73
C LYS A 152 10.45 4.85 18.85
N LEU A 153 9.85 5.37 17.77
CA LEU A 153 9.23 6.70 17.79
C LEU A 153 7.95 6.73 18.65
N GLU A 154 7.23 5.62 18.72
CA GLU A 154 6.08 5.45 19.61
C GLU A 154 6.51 5.48 21.07
N GLU A 155 7.55 4.73 21.46
CA GLU A 155 8.15 4.72 22.81
C GLU A 155 8.66 6.11 23.21
N GLU A 156 9.23 6.86 22.26
CA GLU A 156 9.69 8.25 22.48
C GLU A 156 8.54 9.27 22.51
N GLY A 157 7.28 8.85 22.31
CA GLY A 157 6.10 9.73 22.26
C GLY A 157 6.07 10.69 21.05
N LYS A 158 6.83 10.41 20.00
CA LYS A 158 6.93 11.26 18.81
C LYS A 158 5.83 11.02 17.79
N ILE A 159 5.20 9.85 17.83
CA ILE A 159 4.08 9.46 16.98
C ILE A 159 3.01 8.75 17.81
N PHE A 160 1.77 8.76 17.32
CA PHE A 160 0.69 7.98 17.89
C PHE A 160 0.35 6.80 16.99
N VAL A 161 0.23 5.60 17.57
CA VAL A 161 -0.01 4.38 16.79
C VAL A 161 -1.30 3.71 17.22
N LEU A 162 -2.21 3.51 16.27
CA LEU A 162 -3.40 2.69 16.40
C LEU A 162 -3.15 1.34 15.74
N ARG A 163 -3.36 0.24 16.47
CA ARG A 163 -3.19 -1.12 15.93
C ARG A 163 -4.02 -2.13 16.71
N PRO A 164 -4.39 -3.29 16.08
CA PRO A 164 -5.00 -4.39 16.80
C PRO A 164 -4.08 -4.87 17.94
N LEU A 165 -4.66 -5.15 19.10
CA LEU A 165 -3.91 -5.68 20.26
C LEU A 165 -3.62 -7.19 20.12
N ILE A 166 -4.48 -7.90 19.38
CA ILE A 166 -4.38 -9.34 19.10
C ILE A 166 -4.04 -9.59 17.63
N PRO A 167 -3.48 -10.76 17.29
CA PRO A 167 -3.24 -11.13 15.89
C PRO A 167 -4.53 -11.04 15.07
N THR A 168 -4.44 -10.41 13.90
CA THR A 168 -5.55 -10.36 12.95
C THR A 168 -5.76 -11.72 12.30
N VAL A 169 -7.01 -12.02 11.95
CA VAL A 169 -7.39 -13.25 11.26
C VAL A 169 -6.64 -13.46 9.94
N SER A 170 -6.49 -14.71 9.55
CA SER A 170 -5.89 -15.07 8.26
C SER A 170 -6.73 -14.54 7.09
N ARG A 171 -6.09 -14.19 5.97
CA ARG A 171 -6.80 -13.84 4.71
C ARG A 171 -7.60 -15.00 4.14
N LEU A 172 -7.31 -16.23 4.54
CA LEU A 172 -7.97 -17.46 4.12
C LEU A 172 -8.84 -18.05 5.22
N GLU A 173 -9.11 -17.24 6.27
CA GLU A 173 -10.02 -17.69 7.33
C GLU A 173 -11.42 -17.93 6.76
N LYS A 174 -12.01 -19.05 7.14
CA LYS A 174 -13.35 -19.49 6.72
C LYS A 174 -14.27 -19.77 7.89
N ASP A 175 -13.71 -19.82 9.09
CA ASP A 175 -14.48 -20.01 10.29
C ASP A 175 -15.20 -18.71 10.65
N TYR A 176 -16.53 -18.77 10.67
CA TYR A 176 -17.39 -17.62 10.90
C TYR A 176 -17.18 -17.00 12.29
N ASP A 177 -17.04 -17.83 13.32
CA ASP A 177 -16.86 -17.37 14.70
C ASP A 177 -15.52 -16.67 14.87
N THR A 178 -14.48 -17.15 14.20
CA THR A 178 -13.15 -16.49 14.15
C THR A 178 -13.19 -15.16 13.41
N LEU A 179 -14.06 -15.02 12.40
CA LEU A 179 -14.20 -13.78 11.64
C LEU A 179 -14.99 -12.69 12.39
N MET A 180 -15.87 -13.10 13.31
CA MET A 180 -16.78 -12.20 14.05
C MET A 180 -16.21 -11.73 15.41
N ASN A 181 -15.14 -12.34 15.91
CA ASN A 181 -14.42 -11.98 17.13
C ASN A 181 -13.19 -11.11 16.82
#